data_78fc470864615450e7af9ab2dcb4f051
#
_entry.id   78fc470864615450e7af9ab2dcb4f051
#
_cell.length_a   1.000
_cell.length_b   1.000
_cell.length_c   1.000
_cell.angle_alpha   90.00
_cell.angle_beta   90.00
_cell.angle_gamma   90.00
#
_symmetry.space_group_name_H-M   'P 1'
#
loop_
_entity.id
_entity.type
_entity.pdbx_description
1 polymer ?
#
loop_
_entity_poly.entity_id
_entity_poly.type
_entity_poly.pdbx_seq_one_letter_code
_entity_poly.pdbx_strand_id
1 'polypeptide(L)'
;MTEEQVKNQYREIRVPQHLRGRVLSACAAARKKRRGSQRKRFASLAACLAVVLCLSAYGLSPAPVVVSGGQTVERGGAAVAAEMADLSGGMQPRVAAAFSLEPAGGAETGECISLSFAHAAQVTVSDGMLYRLNPETGGVAEAGRTCRVAAAERLYWQIPGSQAVLTVRAGLRAIRIEAIRNDSGWFLSR
;
A
#
# COMPACT_ATOMS: atom_id res chain seq x y z
N MET A 1 16.48 -13.65 78.49
CA MET A 1 17.22 -12.79 77.54
C MET A 1 16.20 -11.81 77.01
N THR A 2 16.32 -10.52 77.36
CA THR A 2 15.33 -9.53 76.96
C THR A 2 15.65 -9.01 75.57
N GLU A 3 14.62 -8.58 74.82
CA GLU A 3 14.72 -8.07 73.43
C GLU A 3 15.76 -6.92 73.32
N GLU A 4 15.91 -6.13 74.32
CA GLU A 4 16.91 -5.09 74.39
C GLU A 4 18.39 -5.59 74.54
N GLN A 5 18.60 -6.74 75.20
CA GLN A 5 19.92 -7.36 75.23
C GLN A 5 20.35 -7.89 73.88
N VAL A 6 19.43 -8.45 73.14
CA VAL A 6 19.68 -8.93 71.75
C VAL A 6 19.98 -7.74 70.84
N LYS A 7 19.23 -6.66 70.95
CA LYS A 7 19.39 -5.44 70.14
C LYS A 7 20.74 -4.78 70.36
N ASN A 8 21.22 -4.76 71.64
CA ASN A 8 22.53 -4.20 71.98
C ASN A 8 23.68 -5.08 71.47
N GLN A 9 23.58 -6.39 71.52
CA GLN A 9 24.57 -7.30 70.93
C GLN A 9 24.69 -7.12 69.38
N TYR A 10 23.59 -6.86 68.69
CA TYR A 10 23.65 -6.58 67.27
C TYR A 10 24.30 -5.23 66.95
N ARG A 11 24.21 -4.23 67.82
CA ARG A 11 24.87 -2.93 67.65
C ARG A 11 26.41 -2.98 67.84
N GLU A 12 26.94 -3.97 68.54
CA GLU A 12 28.37 -4.16 68.67
C GLU A 12 29.06 -4.89 67.49
N ILE A 13 28.29 -5.51 66.65
CA ILE A 13 28.82 -6.17 65.44
C ILE A 13 29.31 -5.12 64.44
N ARG A 14 30.56 -4.74 64.51
CA ARG A 14 31.21 -3.87 63.52
C ARG A 14 31.51 -4.68 62.27
N VAL A 15 30.75 -4.42 61.23
CA VAL A 15 31.00 -5.03 59.90
C VAL A 15 32.33 -4.51 59.37
N PRO A 16 33.32 -5.36 59.08
CA PRO A 16 34.59 -4.94 58.51
C PRO A 16 34.39 -4.12 57.23
N GLN A 17 35.07 -2.99 57.10
CA GLN A 17 34.87 -2.05 56.00
C GLN A 17 35.05 -2.70 54.60
N HIS A 18 35.97 -3.66 54.50
CA HIS A 18 36.20 -4.39 53.24
C HIS A 18 35.03 -5.27 52.82
N LEU A 19 34.23 -5.81 53.76
CA LEU A 19 33.02 -6.59 53.43
C LEU A 19 31.90 -5.68 52.95
N ARG A 20 31.75 -4.48 53.47
CA ARG A 20 30.77 -3.51 53.03
C ARG A 20 30.98 -3.13 51.56
N GLY A 21 32.23 -2.89 51.15
CA GLY A 21 32.56 -2.61 49.74
C GLY A 21 32.24 -3.78 48.78
N ARG A 22 32.56 -5.01 49.21
CA ARG A 22 32.27 -6.23 48.44
C ARG A 22 30.78 -6.48 48.27
N VAL A 23 29.99 -6.32 49.32
CA VAL A 23 28.52 -6.49 49.25
C VAL A 23 27.90 -5.44 48.35
N LEU A 24 28.28 -4.16 48.49
CA LEU A 24 27.74 -3.08 47.66
C LEU A 24 28.10 -3.27 46.18
N SER A 25 29.32 -3.68 45.87
CA SER A 25 29.74 -3.96 44.50
C SER A 25 29.01 -5.17 43.91
N ALA A 26 28.82 -6.25 44.68
CA ALA A 26 28.05 -7.42 44.26
C ALA A 26 26.56 -7.08 43.99
N CYS A 27 25.94 -6.27 44.87
CA CYS A 27 24.59 -5.78 44.68
C CYS A 27 24.45 -4.87 43.42
N ALA A 28 25.44 -4.00 43.18
CA ALA A 28 25.46 -3.15 41.99
C ALA A 28 25.61 -3.99 40.69
N ALA A 29 26.49 -5.00 40.73
CA ALA A 29 26.64 -5.93 39.57
C ALA A 29 25.36 -6.74 39.31
N ALA A 30 24.69 -7.23 40.35
CA ALA A 30 23.43 -7.95 40.26
C ALA A 30 22.31 -7.06 39.69
N ARG A 31 22.22 -5.80 40.10
CA ARG A 31 21.27 -4.83 39.54
C ARG A 31 21.52 -4.53 38.07
N LYS A 32 22.79 -4.37 37.69
CA LYS A 32 23.18 -4.14 36.27
C LYS A 32 22.81 -5.35 35.39
N LYS A 33 23.04 -6.57 35.89
CA LYS A 33 22.67 -7.82 35.18
C LYS A 33 21.16 -7.96 35.01
N ARG A 34 20.37 -7.65 36.05
CA ARG A 34 18.89 -7.65 35.97
C ARG A 34 18.35 -6.62 34.96
N ARG A 35 18.87 -5.40 34.94
CA ARG A 35 18.47 -4.35 34.00
C ARG A 35 18.80 -4.73 32.57
N GLY A 36 19.92 -5.35 32.28
CA GLY A 36 20.29 -5.83 30.95
C GLY A 36 19.38 -6.95 30.44
N SER A 37 18.98 -7.89 31.30
CA SER A 37 18.05 -8.98 30.95
C SER A 37 16.65 -8.46 30.70
N GLN A 38 16.14 -7.51 31.47
CA GLN A 38 14.83 -6.91 31.23
C GLN A 38 14.77 -6.16 29.90
N ARG A 39 15.81 -5.35 29.58
CA ARG A 39 15.85 -4.63 28.29
C ARG A 39 15.79 -5.57 27.08
N LYS A 40 16.47 -6.71 27.14
CA LYS A 40 16.43 -7.72 26.07
C LYS A 40 15.02 -8.34 25.93
N ARG A 41 14.34 -8.61 27.05
CA ARG A 41 12.96 -9.14 27.04
C ARG A 41 11.96 -8.12 26.49
N PHE A 42 12.07 -6.84 26.85
CA PHE A 42 11.22 -5.79 26.28
C PHE A 42 11.49 -5.55 24.81
N ALA A 43 12.74 -5.62 24.35
CA ALA A 43 13.07 -5.49 22.94
C ALA A 43 12.46 -6.64 22.10
N SER A 44 12.48 -7.88 22.60
CA SER A 44 11.86 -9.01 21.90
C SER A 44 10.33 -8.90 21.84
N LEU A 45 9.69 -8.48 22.95
CA LEU A 45 8.24 -8.24 22.96
C LEU A 45 7.83 -7.13 22.00
N ALA A 46 8.59 -6.02 21.95
CA ALA A 46 8.33 -4.93 21.02
C ALA A 46 8.45 -5.39 19.56
N ALA A 47 9.46 -6.22 19.24
CA ALA A 47 9.62 -6.79 17.91
C ALA A 47 8.43 -7.71 17.54
N CYS A 48 8.00 -8.59 18.43
CA CYS A 48 6.83 -9.45 18.20
C CYS A 48 5.55 -8.62 17.99
N LEU A 49 5.32 -7.59 18.80
CA LEU A 49 4.18 -6.68 18.63
C LEU A 49 4.22 -5.96 17.30
N ALA A 50 5.37 -5.47 16.88
CA ALA A 50 5.53 -4.83 15.58
C ALA A 50 5.19 -5.78 14.42
N VAL A 51 5.65 -7.04 14.48
CA VAL A 51 5.31 -8.06 13.47
C VAL A 51 3.82 -8.34 13.45
N VAL A 52 3.18 -8.52 14.62
CA VAL A 52 1.73 -8.74 14.72
C VAL A 52 0.95 -7.55 14.15
N LEU A 53 1.33 -6.33 14.47
CA LEU A 53 0.70 -5.12 13.92
C LEU A 53 0.87 -5.02 12.40
N CYS A 54 2.06 -5.33 11.88
CA CYS A 54 2.30 -5.35 10.43
C CYS A 54 1.44 -6.42 9.73
N LEU A 55 1.35 -7.63 10.28
CA LEU A 55 0.52 -8.71 9.73
C LEU A 55 -0.98 -8.35 9.79
N SER A 56 -1.43 -7.76 10.89
CA SER A 56 -2.82 -7.29 11.03
C SER A 56 -3.14 -6.19 10.02
N ALA A 57 -2.27 -5.20 9.87
CA ALA A 57 -2.45 -4.13 8.91
C ALA A 57 -2.48 -4.66 7.47
N TYR A 58 -1.63 -5.64 7.15
CA TYR A 58 -1.66 -6.30 5.85
C TYR A 58 -2.94 -7.10 5.63
N GLY A 59 -3.41 -7.84 6.64
CA GLY A 59 -4.65 -8.62 6.59
C GLY A 59 -5.91 -7.76 6.42
N LEU A 60 -5.93 -6.58 7.07
CA LEU A 60 -7.02 -5.62 6.98
C LEU A 60 -6.97 -4.74 5.72
N SER A 61 -5.85 -4.72 4.98
CA SER A 61 -5.76 -3.97 3.73
C SER A 61 -6.66 -4.60 2.66
N PRO A 62 -7.56 -3.83 2.04
CA PRO A 62 -8.42 -4.34 0.98
C PRO A 62 -7.57 -4.84 -0.19
N ALA A 63 -7.97 -5.96 -0.78
CA ALA A 63 -7.35 -6.42 -2.01
C ALA A 63 -7.74 -5.43 -3.14
N PRO A 64 -6.79 -4.94 -3.93
CA PRO A 64 -7.13 -4.11 -5.07
C PRO A 64 -7.95 -4.93 -6.08
N VAL A 65 -9.12 -4.41 -6.42
CA VAL A 65 -10.02 -4.97 -7.43
C VAL A 65 -10.14 -3.96 -8.55
N VAL A 66 -9.86 -4.40 -9.75
CA VAL A 66 -9.95 -3.60 -10.98
C VAL A 66 -11.07 -4.16 -11.84
N VAL A 67 -11.90 -3.27 -12.32
CA VAL A 67 -13.01 -3.58 -13.22
C VAL A 67 -12.78 -2.86 -14.54
N SER A 68 -12.91 -3.56 -15.64
CA SER A 68 -12.78 -3.00 -16.98
C SER A 68 -13.91 -3.54 -17.86
N GLY A 69 -14.59 -2.67 -18.60
CA GLY A 69 -15.74 -3.07 -19.42
C GLY A 69 -16.87 -3.74 -18.62
N GLY A 70 -17.02 -3.42 -17.33
CA GLY A 70 -18.00 -4.07 -16.45
C GLY A 70 -17.58 -5.43 -15.90
N GLN A 71 -16.41 -5.94 -16.25
CA GLN A 71 -15.88 -7.22 -15.78
C GLN A 71 -14.71 -7.03 -14.82
N THR A 72 -14.67 -7.85 -13.77
CA THR A 72 -13.52 -7.86 -12.84
C THR A 72 -12.32 -8.54 -13.51
N VAL A 73 -11.18 -7.88 -13.45
CA VAL A 73 -9.92 -8.45 -13.96
C VAL A 73 -9.40 -9.47 -12.95
N GLU A 74 -9.57 -10.74 -13.24
CA GLU A 74 -9.14 -11.87 -12.42
C GLU A 74 -7.84 -12.50 -12.96
N ARG A 75 -7.34 -13.53 -12.24
CA ARG A 75 -6.14 -14.27 -12.68
C ARG A 75 -6.28 -14.96 -14.03
N GLY A 76 -7.50 -15.31 -14.42
CA GLY A 76 -7.80 -15.94 -15.72
C GLY A 76 -7.82 -14.96 -16.89
N GLY A 77 -7.69 -13.67 -16.59
CA GLY A 77 -7.79 -12.60 -17.59
C GLY A 77 -9.22 -12.25 -17.98
N ALA A 78 -9.37 -11.09 -18.60
CA ALA A 78 -10.63 -10.60 -19.16
C ALA A 78 -10.36 -9.95 -20.51
N ALA A 79 -11.16 -10.27 -21.51
CA ALA A 79 -11.17 -9.56 -22.77
C ALA A 79 -11.92 -8.24 -22.61
N VAL A 80 -11.29 -7.14 -23.00
CA VAL A 80 -11.83 -5.80 -22.84
C VAL A 80 -11.86 -5.10 -24.18
N ALA A 81 -13.02 -4.55 -24.52
CA ALA A 81 -13.14 -3.70 -25.68
C ALA A 81 -12.47 -2.35 -25.40
N ALA A 82 -11.72 -1.85 -26.36
CA ALA A 82 -11.22 -0.50 -26.31
C ALA A 82 -12.35 0.50 -26.54
N GLU A 83 -12.31 1.59 -25.81
CA GLU A 83 -13.20 2.72 -25.99
C GLU A 83 -12.43 3.85 -26.69
N MET A 84 -13.04 4.49 -27.68
CA MET A 84 -12.48 5.71 -28.25
C MET A 84 -12.80 6.88 -27.33
N ALA A 85 -11.78 7.44 -26.70
CA ALA A 85 -11.93 8.62 -25.87
C ALA A 85 -11.38 9.86 -26.58
N ASP A 86 -12.10 10.98 -26.48
CA ASP A 86 -11.60 12.27 -26.89
C ASP A 86 -10.64 12.79 -25.79
N LEU A 87 -9.36 12.79 -26.07
CA LEU A 87 -8.30 13.15 -25.16
C LEU A 87 -7.95 14.63 -25.23
N SER A 88 -8.59 15.41 -26.06
CA SER A 88 -8.26 16.82 -26.33
C SER A 88 -8.70 17.82 -25.23
N GLY A 89 -9.03 17.32 -24.05
CA GLY A 89 -9.12 18.17 -22.83
C GLY A 89 -10.22 19.21 -22.83
N GLY A 90 -11.43 18.89 -23.26
CA GLY A 90 -12.51 19.88 -23.17
C GLY A 90 -13.85 19.56 -23.82
N MET A 91 -14.04 18.39 -24.40
CA MET A 91 -15.32 18.03 -25.01
C MET A 91 -15.82 16.67 -24.56
N GLN A 92 -17.12 16.57 -24.41
CA GLN A 92 -17.89 15.41 -23.97
C GLN A 92 -17.38 14.08 -24.54
N PRO A 93 -17.34 13.01 -23.71
CA PRO A 93 -17.08 11.67 -24.20
C PRO A 93 -18.21 11.30 -25.18
N ARG A 94 -17.95 11.42 -26.45
CA ARG A 94 -18.79 10.80 -27.46
C ARG A 94 -18.49 9.32 -27.43
N VAL A 95 -19.38 8.54 -26.86
CA VAL A 95 -19.47 7.10 -27.13
C VAL A 95 -19.76 7.03 -28.64
N ALA A 96 -18.73 6.75 -29.42
CA ALA A 96 -18.87 6.57 -30.86
C ALA A 96 -19.61 5.26 -31.07
N ALA A 97 -20.92 5.32 -31.13
CA ALA A 97 -21.68 4.37 -31.91
C ALA A 97 -21.17 4.48 -33.37
N ALA A 98 -20.76 3.35 -33.92
CA ALA A 98 -20.11 3.20 -35.20
C ALA A 98 -20.78 4.03 -36.35
N PHE A 99 -20.29 5.24 -36.55
CA PHE A 99 -20.51 6.01 -37.76
C PHE A 99 -19.23 6.77 -38.08
N SER A 100 -18.60 6.42 -39.17
CA SER A 100 -17.49 7.13 -39.78
C SER A 100 -17.92 8.56 -40.11
N LEU A 101 -17.49 9.51 -39.29
CA LEU A 101 -17.42 10.93 -39.65
C LEU A 101 -15.97 11.35 -39.39
N GLU A 102 -15.28 11.76 -40.44
CA GLU A 102 -13.95 12.35 -40.37
C GLU A 102 -13.96 13.49 -39.37
N PRO A 103 -13.04 13.52 -38.37
CA PRO A 103 -12.98 14.60 -37.43
C PRO A 103 -12.40 15.85 -38.11
N ALA A 104 -13.24 16.83 -38.30
CA ALA A 104 -12.77 18.18 -38.62
C ALA A 104 -12.09 18.76 -37.39
N GLY A 105 -10.75 18.89 -37.43
CA GLY A 105 -9.92 19.68 -36.50
C GLY A 105 -9.44 18.97 -35.26
N GLY A 106 -8.22 18.47 -35.30
CA GLY A 106 -7.23 18.46 -34.24
C GLY A 106 -7.52 17.78 -32.89
N ALA A 107 -8.60 17.03 -32.75
CA ALA A 107 -8.86 16.24 -31.54
C ALA A 107 -8.01 14.98 -31.59
N GLU A 108 -7.07 14.83 -30.66
CA GLU A 108 -6.36 13.58 -30.45
C GLU A 108 -7.33 12.53 -29.88
N THR A 109 -8.01 11.82 -30.76
CA THR A 109 -8.79 10.64 -30.37
C THR A 109 -7.85 9.46 -30.22
N GLY A 110 -7.86 8.83 -29.06
CA GLY A 110 -7.03 7.67 -28.76
C GLY A 110 -7.85 6.49 -28.30
N GLU A 111 -7.41 5.31 -28.71
CA GLU A 111 -7.95 4.05 -28.22
C GLU A 111 -7.52 3.85 -26.77
N CYS A 112 -8.47 3.75 -25.83
CA CYS A 112 -8.24 3.67 -24.41
C CYS A 112 -8.94 2.48 -23.77
N ILE A 113 -8.37 1.96 -22.71
CA ILE A 113 -9.01 0.96 -21.85
C ILE A 113 -9.64 1.69 -20.65
N SER A 114 -10.93 1.50 -20.46
CA SER A 114 -11.66 2.03 -19.30
C SER A 114 -11.43 1.15 -18.08
N LEU A 115 -11.00 1.76 -16.98
CA LEU A 115 -10.68 1.12 -15.71
C LEU A 115 -11.46 1.77 -14.58
N SER A 116 -12.01 0.98 -13.68
CA SER A 116 -12.59 1.43 -12.42
C SER A 116 -12.09 0.59 -11.25
N PHE A 117 -12.14 1.14 -10.04
CA PHE A 117 -11.50 0.56 -8.86
C PHE A 117 -12.50 0.46 -7.73
N ALA A 118 -12.60 -0.71 -7.09
CA ALA A 118 -13.51 -0.91 -5.95
C ALA A 118 -13.07 -0.10 -4.71
N HIS A 119 -11.78 0.20 -4.60
CA HIS A 119 -11.21 0.92 -3.47
C HIS A 119 -10.24 1.99 -3.95
N ALA A 120 -10.03 3.01 -3.10
CA ALA A 120 -9.00 4.00 -3.37
C ALA A 120 -7.63 3.34 -3.55
N ALA A 121 -6.93 3.70 -4.62
CA ALA A 121 -5.68 3.08 -5.00
C ALA A 121 -4.69 4.07 -5.61
N GLN A 122 -3.44 3.70 -5.62
CA GLN A 122 -2.41 4.32 -6.46
C GLN A 122 -2.21 3.44 -7.68
N VAL A 123 -2.30 4.05 -8.84
CA VAL A 123 -2.18 3.39 -10.15
C VAL A 123 -0.93 3.89 -10.84
N THR A 124 -0.14 2.96 -11.38
CA THR A 124 1.08 3.27 -12.13
C THR A 124 1.11 2.40 -13.38
N VAL A 125 1.41 2.99 -14.54
CA VAL A 125 1.55 2.29 -15.81
C VAL A 125 3.01 2.25 -16.24
N SER A 126 3.42 1.14 -16.85
CA SER A 126 4.78 0.99 -17.41
C SER A 126 4.91 1.76 -18.72
N ASP A 127 3.83 1.79 -19.51
CA ASP A 127 3.78 2.46 -20.78
C ASP A 127 2.40 3.07 -21.03
N GLY A 128 2.37 4.11 -21.85
CA GLY A 128 1.16 4.88 -22.12
C GLY A 128 0.88 5.96 -21.07
N MET A 129 -0.35 6.42 -21.07
CA MET A 129 -0.81 7.55 -20.28
C MET A 129 -2.17 7.24 -19.65
N LEU A 130 -2.35 7.72 -18.44
CA LEU A 130 -3.63 7.66 -17.72
C LEU A 130 -4.35 8.99 -17.87
N TYR A 131 -5.66 8.91 -18.07
CA TYR A 131 -6.56 10.05 -18.14
C TYR A 131 -7.70 9.86 -17.16
N ARG A 132 -8.13 10.96 -16.55
CA ARG A 132 -9.21 11.01 -15.57
C ARG A 132 -10.43 11.66 -16.18
N LEU A 133 -11.58 11.02 -16.05
CA LEU A 133 -12.85 11.65 -16.38
C LEU A 133 -13.23 12.67 -15.29
N ASN A 134 -13.42 13.90 -15.66
CA ASN A 134 -14.01 14.90 -14.77
C ASN A 134 -15.54 14.71 -14.75
N PRO A 135 -16.15 14.33 -13.62
CA PRO A 135 -17.58 14.06 -13.57
C PRO A 135 -18.45 15.31 -13.76
N GLU A 136 -17.92 16.51 -13.50
CA GLU A 136 -18.66 17.76 -13.60
C GLU A 136 -18.71 18.28 -15.04
N THR A 137 -17.61 18.18 -15.76
CA THR A 137 -17.49 18.71 -17.12
C THR A 137 -17.66 17.64 -18.20
N GLY A 138 -17.56 16.35 -17.82
CA GLY A 138 -17.51 15.24 -18.78
C GLY A 138 -16.20 15.19 -19.58
N GLY A 139 -15.30 16.15 -19.36
CA GLY A 139 -14.00 16.21 -20.03
C GLY A 139 -13.00 15.23 -19.45
N VAL A 140 -12.00 14.89 -20.27
CA VAL A 140 -10.91 14.00 -19.88
C VAL A 140 -9.67 14.82 -19.66
N ALA A 141 -9.03 14.65 -18.48
CA ALA A 141 -7.79 15.33 -18.13
C ALA A 141 -6.65 14.32 -17.99
N GLU A 142 -5.47 14.68 -18.47
CA GLU A 142 -4.26 13.87 -18.31
C GLU A 142 -3.92 13.72 -16.82
N ALA A 143 -3.77 12.48 -16.36
CA ALA A 143 -3.39 12.15 -15.00
C ALA A 143 -1.92 11.69 -14.91
N GLY A 144 -1.24 11.53 -16.04
CA GLY A 144 0.14 11.08 -16.11
C GLY A 144 0.30 9.57 -16.00
N ARG A 145 1.52 9.10 -15.78
CA ARG A 145 1.82 7.67 -15.64
C ARG A 145 1.55 7.12 -14.25
N THR A 146 1.37 7.98 -13.27
CA THR A 146 1.07 7.60 -11.89
C THR A 146 0.06 8.56 -11.30
N CYS A 147 -1.06 8.03 -10.81
CA CYS A 147 -2.07 8.84 -10.15
C CYS A 147 -2.70 8.10 -8.96
N ARG A 148 -3.40 8.86 -8.10
CA ARG A 148 -4.26 8.31 -7.06
C ARG A 148 -5.69 8.38 -7.54
N VAL A 149 -6.44 7.32 -7.34
CA VAL A 149 -7.85 7.20 -7.69
C VAL A 149 -8.70 6.98 -6.46
N ALA A 150 -9.88 7.53 -6.46
CA ALA A 150 -10.88 7.24 -5.44
C ALA A 150 -11.62 5.92 -5.77
N ALA A 151 -12.41 5.42 -4.83
CA ALA A 151 -13.29 4.30 -5.08
C ALA A 151 -14.34 4.69 -6.13
N ALA A 152 -14.63 3.77 -7.05
CA ALA A 152 -15.55 3.92 -8.17
C ALA A 152 -15.16 5.02 -9.20
N GLU A 153 -14.03 5.66 -9.03
CA GLU A 153 -13.50 6.60 -10.02
C GLU A 153 -13.10 5.85 -11.30
N ARG A 154 -13.39 6.47 -12.45
CA ARG A 154 -13.06 5.91 -13.76
C ARG A 154 -11.80 6.56 -14.32
N LEU A 155 -10.86 5.72 -14.76
CA LEU A 155 -9.68 6.11 -15.52
C LEU A 155 -9.74 5.54 -16.92
N TYR A 156 -9.11 6.24 -17.86
CA TYR A 156 -8.83 5.75 -19.20
C TYR A 156 -7.33 5.55 -19.33
N TRP A 157 -6.92 4.40 -19.81
CA TRP A 157 -5.52 4.06 -20.05
C TRP A 157 -5.27 3.96 -21.54
N GLN A 158 -4.54 4.90 -22.08
CA GLN A 158 -4.08 4.90 -23.46
C GLN A 158 -2.76 4.14 -23.54
N ILE A 159 -2.70 3.09 -24.34
CA ILE A 159 -1.52 2.27 -24.52
C ILE A 159 -1.02 2.44 -25.96
N PRO A 160 0.20 2.98 -26.18
CA PRO A 160 0.72 3.24 -27.51
C PRO A 160 1.18 1.97 -28.23
N GLY A 161 1.48 0.90 -27.49
CA GLY A 161 2.00 -0.37 -28.01
C GLY A 161 0.98 -1.49 -27.98
N SER A 162 1.45 -2.72 -28.16
CA SER A 162 0.65 -3.96 -28.07
C SER A 162 0.68 -4.60 -26.69
N GLN A 163 1.52 -4.15 -25.80
CA GLN A 163 1.68 -4.68 -24.45
C GLN A 163 2.07 -3.59 -23.47
N ALA A 164 1.46 -3.59 -22.30
CA ALA A 164 1.83 -2.69 -21.20
C ALA A 164 1.44 -3.31 -19.85
N VAL A 165 1.94 -2.75 -18.76
CA VAL A 165 1.71 -3.23 -17.40
C VAL A 165 1.12 -2.12 -16.56
N LEU A 166 0.04 -2.44 -15.86
CA LEU A 166 -0.61 -1.62 -14.86
C LEU A 166 -0.30 -2.18 -13.48
N THR A 167 0.20 -1.35 -12.58
CA THR A 167 0.38 -1.69 -11.17
C THR A 167 -0.63 -0.92 -10.33
N VAL A 168 -1.44 -1.63 -9.57
CA VAL A 168 -2.46 -1.05 -8.68
C VAL A 168 -2.10 -1.36 -7.24
N ARG A 169 -1.93 -0.33 -6.42
CA ARG A 169 -1.61 -0.45 -4.99
C ARG A 169 -2.74 0.11 -4.14
N ALA A 170 -3.32 -0.73 -3.29
CA ALA A 170 -4.31 -0.35 -2.29
C ALA A 170 -3.77 -0.70 -0.90
N GLY A 171 -3.45 0.31 -0.08
CA GLY A 171 -2.79 0.12 1.21
C GLY A 171 -1.44 -0.61 1.06
N LEU A 172 -1.31 -1.74 1.72
CA LEU A 172 -0.10 -2.58 1.70
C LEU A 172 -0.12 -3.65 0.59
N ARG A 173 -1.20 -3.78 -0.15
CA ARG A 173 -1.35 -4.76 -1.23
C ARG A 173 -1.15 -4.11 -2.59
N ALA A 174 -0.48 -4.84 -3.45
CA ALA A 174 -0.32 -4.44 -4.85
C ALA A 174 -0.65 -5.61 -5.76
N ILE A 175 -1.22 -5.29 -6.93
CA ILE A 175 -1.41 -6.24 -8.02
C ILE A 175 -0.77 -5.66 -9.28
N ARG A 176 -0.36 -6.56 -10.14
CA ARG A 176 0.16 -6.25 -11.47
C ARG A 176 -0.81 -6.83 -12.49
N ILE A 177 -1.21 -6.03 -13.44
CA ILE A 177 -2.10 -6.40 -14.53
C ILE A 177 -1.34 -6.19 -15.82
N GLU A 178 -1.28 -7.22 -16.64
CA GLU A 178 -0.70 -7.15 -17.97
C GLU A 178 -1.80 -6.93 -18.98
N ALA A 179 -1.63 -5.93 -19.84
CA ALA A 179 -2.49 -5.66 -20.98
C ALA A 179 -1.78 -6.12 -22.24
N ILE A 180 -2.42 -6.97 -23.01
CA ILE A 180 -1.90 -7.50 -24.29
C ILE A 180 -2.96 -7.26 -25.35
N ARG A 181 -2.56 -6.65 -26.45
CA ARG A 181 -3.40 -6.46 -27.61
C ARG A 181 -3.36 -7.70 -28.49
N ASN A 182 -4.52 -8.21 -28.86
CA ASN A 182 -4.70 -9.28 -29.83
C ASN A 182 -5.66 -8.83 -30.93
N ASP A 183 -5.95 -9.70 -31.90
CA ASP A 183 -6.81 -9.40 -33.06
C ASP A 183 -8.25 -9.05 -32.64
N SER A 184 -8.70 -9.47 -31.45
CA SER A 184 -10.07 -9.25 -30.96
C SER A 184 -10.17 -8.06 -29.97
N GLY A 185 -9.07 -7.36 -29.68
CA GLY A 185 -9.01 -6.25 -28.75
C GLY A 185 -7.96 -6.43 -27.66
N TRP A 186 -8.21 -5.86 -26.48
CA TRP A 186 -7.30 -5.94 -25.35
C TRP A 186 -7.64 -7.11 -24.43
N PHE A 187 -6.63 -7.80 -23.94
CA PHE A 187 -6.72 -8.83 -22.93
C PHE A 187 -5.98 -8.39 -21.69
N LEU A 188 -6.69 -8.26 -20.57
CA LEU A 188 -6.13 -7.91 -19.27
C LEU A 188 -6.00 -9.16 -18.41
N SER A 189 -4.80 -9.46 -17.89
CA SER A 189 -4.54 -10.59 -16.99
C SER A 189 -3.79 -10.15 -15.74
N ARG A 190 -4.06 -10.81 -14.63
CA ARG A 190 -3.43 -10.56 -13.32
C ARG A 190 -2.40 -11.64 -12.97
#